data_a8655c93e7a673393807066fd86d26a3
#
_entry.id   a8655c93e7a673393807066fd86d26a3
#
_cell.length_a   1.000
_cell.length_b   1.000
_cell.length_c   1.000
_cell.angle_alpha   90.00
_cell.angle_beta   90.00
_cell.angle_gamma   90.00
#
_symmetry.space_group_name_H-M   'P 1'
#
loop_
_entity.id
_entity.type
_entity.pdbx_description
1 polymer ?
#
loop_
_entity_poly.entity_id
_entity_poly.type
_entity_poly.pdbx_seq_one_letter_code
_entity_poly.pdbx_strand_id
1 'polypeptide(L)'
;MLTEVWLKANNGKPRDKVTEIADRDGMSVRISPKGKIVFQLRYRFNGKLKRFDLGVYPLISLKQAREKSLSAKTQLLHGKDPKLEEQIAKQAYINADTFYECFLQWYDKSAVITKKQASDIKRSFELYVFPVIGPLPIDDITLQQYIII
;
A
#
# COMPACT_ATOMS: atom_id res chain seq x y z
N MET A 1 19.36 -19.13 -8.29
CA MET A 1 17.91 -18.94 -8.11
C MET A 1 17.60 -18.96 -6.62
N LEU A 2 16.85 -17.98 -6.12
CA LEU A 2 16.48 -17.91 -4.71
C LEU A 2 15.45 -18.98 -4.34
N THR A 3 15.52 -19.47 -3.09
CA THR A 3 14.57 -20.41 -2.50
C THR A 3 14.06 -19.89 -1.16
N GLU A 4 12.84 -20.29 -0.75
CA GLU A 4 12.28 -19.94 0.57
C GLU A 4 13.19 -20.44 1.72
N VAL A 5 13.79 -21.62 1.56
CA VAL A 5 14.73 -22.18 2.55
C VAL A 5 15.91 -21.24 2.74
N TRP A 6 16.47 -20.76 1.63
CA TRP A 6 17.59 -19.83 1.67
C TRP A 6 17.21 -18.50 2.33
N LEU A 7 16.04 -17.96 2.02
CA LEU A 7 15.53 -16.71 2.62
C LEU A 7 15.34 -16.85 4.12
N LYS A 8 14.69 -17.94 4.58
CA LYS A 8 14.55 -18.24 6.01
C LYS A 8 15.90 -18.34 6.72
N ALA A 9 16.85 -19.05 6.10
CA ALA A 9 18.18 -19.23 6.67
C ALA A 9 19.00 -17.94 6.78
N ASN A 10 18.69 -16.91 5.99
CA ASN A 10 19.46 -15.65 5.92
C ASN A 10 18.72 -14.44 6.51
N ASN A 11 17.44 -14.57 6.83
CA ASN A 11 16.64 -13.49 7.41
C ASN A 11 17.13 -13.16 8.83
N GLY A 12 17.30 -11.86 9.10
CA GLY A 12 17.77 -11.37 10.39
C GLY A 12 19.25 -11.60 10.69
N LYS A 13 20.01 -12.26 9.79
CA LYS A 13 21.43 -12.47 10.00
C LYS A 13 22.22 -11.21 9.66
N PRO A 14 22.98 -10.64 10.62
CA PRO A 14 23.83 -9.48 10.37
C PRO A 14 24.92 -9.80 9.35
N ARG A 15 25.33 -8.77 8.60
CA ARG A 15 26.37 -8.82 7.58
C ARG A 15 27.25 -7.59 7.64
N ASP A 16 28.48 -7.71 7.21
CA ASP A 16 29.43 -6.58 7.20
C ASP A 16 29.01 -5.47 6.23
N LYS A 17 28.37 -5.85 5.12
CA LYS A 17 27.95 -4.91 4.07
C LYS A 17 26.62 -5.31 3.44
N VAL A 18 26.00 -4.34 2.78
CA VAL A 18 24.82 -4.60 1.94
C VAL A 18 25.18 -5.63 0.88
N THR A 19 24.41 -6.71 0.83
CA THR A 19 24.58 -7.80 -0.14
C THR A 19 23.39 -7.85 -1.08
N GLU A 20 23.66 -8.02 -2.36
CA GLU A 20 22.63 -8.13 -3.39
C GLU A 20 22.77 -9.48 -4.09
N ILE A 21 21.68 -10.26 -4.17
CA ILE A 21 21.68 -11.59 -4.78
C ILE A 21 20.58 -11.62 -5.82
N ALA A 22 20.97 -11.92 -7.05
CA ALA A 22 20.05 -12.03 -8.17
C ALA A 22 19.18 -13.29 -8.06
N ASP A 23 17.93 -13.17 -8.45
CA ASP A 23 17.04 -14.30 -8.73
C ASP A 23 16.93 -14.46 -10.25
N ARG A 24 15.77 -14.34 -10.79
CA ARG A 24 15.48 -14.44 -12.22
C ARG A 24 14.82 -13.17 -12.73
N ASP A 25 14.88 -12.96 -14.02
CA ASP A 25 14.11 -11.92 -14.71
C ASP A 25 14.32 -10.50 -14.19
N GLY A 26 15.51 -10.13 -13.76
CA GLY A 26 15.84 -8.83 -13.20
C GLY A 26 15.40 -8.62 -11.75
N MET A 27 14.79 -9.66 -11.13
CA MET A 27 14.51 -9.64 -9.69
C MET A 27 15.78 -9.97 -8.90
N SER A 28 15.96 -9.32 -7.77
CA SER A 28 17.05 -9.59 -6.81
C SER A 28 16.54 -9.38 -5.38
N VAL A 29 17.31 -9.84 -4.42
CA VAL A 29 17.15 -9.45 -3.02
C VAL A 29 18.32 -8.58 -2.61
N ARG A 30 18.01 -7.54 -1.86
CA ARG A 30 18.98 -6.71 -1.16
C ARG A 30 18.88 -7.00 0.32
N ILE A 31 20.02 -7.32 0.93
CA ILE A 31 20.11 -7.62 2.35
C ILE A 31 20.89 -6.49 3.01
N SER A 32 20.28 -5.86 3.99
CA SER A 32 20.94 -4.82 4.77
C SER A 32 21.96 -5.41 5.74
N PRO A 33 22.89 -4.61 6.30
CA PRO A 33 23.81 -5.08 7.35
C PRO A 33 23.09 -5.66 8.57
N LYS A 34 21.87 -5.19 8.87
CA LYS A 34 21.03 -5.70 9.97
C LYS A 34 20.26 -6.98 9.58
N GLY A 35 20.49 -7.57 8.41
CA GLY A 35 19.82 -8.79 7.97
C GLY A 35 18.43 -8.63 7.38
N LYS A 36 17.94 -7.39 7.21
CA LYS A 36 16.64 -7.13 6.56
C LYS A 36 16.73 -7.44 5.06
N ILE A 37 15.85 -8.31 4.57
CA ILE A 37 15.77 -8.73 3.17
C ILE A 37 14.67 -7.94 2.46
N VAL A 38 15.01 -7.29 1.35
CA VAL A 38 14.09 -6.55 0.50
C VAL A 38 14.15 -7.13 -0.91
N PHE A 39 13.01 -7.50 -1.45
CA PHE A 39 12.88 -7.90 -2.86
C PHE A 39 12.87 -6.67 -3.74
N GLN A 40 13.63 -6.70 -4.82
CA GLN A 40 13.78 -5.58 -5.75
C GLN A 40 13.69 -6.07 -7.19
N LEU A 41 13.12 -5.23 -8.05
CA LEU A 41 13.16 -5.36 -9.51
C LEU A 41 14.07 -4.28 -10.08
N ARG A 42 15.07 -4.69 -10.88
CA ARG A 42 15.86 -3.80 -11.73
C ARG A 42 15.26 -3.74 -13.12
N TYR A 43 15.02 -2.54 -13.62
CA TYR A 43 14.44 -2.34 -14.95
C TYR A 43 14.97 -1.06 -15.60
N ARG A 44 14.79 -0.95 -16.91
CA ARG A 44 15.06 0.28 -17.66
C ARG A 44 13.76 0.93 -18.06
N PHE A 45 13.67 2.23 -17.87
CA PHE A 45 12.55 3.04 -18.31
C PHE A 45 13.07 4.35 -18.88
N ASN A 46 12.68 4.67 -20.12
CA ASN A 46 13.17 5.82 -20.87
C ASN A 46 14.72 5.94 -20.86
N GLY A 47 15.41 4.82 -21.12
CA GLY A 47 16.87 4.73 -21.16
C GLY A 47 17.56 4.73 -19.78
N LYS A 48 16.85 5.02 -18.69
CA LYS A 48 17.41 5.10 -17.34
C LYS A 48 17.22 3.78 -16.58
N LEU A 49 18.27 3.34 -15.88
CA LEU A 49 18.19 2.21 -14.97
C LEU A 49 17.50 2.63 -13.68
N LYS A 50 16.45 1.90 -13.31
CA LYS A 50 15.66 2.13 -12.10
C LYS A 50 15.59 0.87 -11.25
N ARG A 51 15.21 1.06 -9.97
CA ARG A 51 14.92 -0.01 -9.01
C ARG A 51 13.56 0.22 -8.40
N PHE A 52 12.80 -0.86 -8.27
CA PHE A 52 11.49 -0.89 -7.66
C PHE A 52 11.47 -1.91 -6.54
N ASP A 53 11.09 -1.50 -5.33
CA ASP A 53 11.00 -2.36 -4.16
C ASP A 53 9.67 -3.11 -4.21
N LEU A 54 9.75 -4.44 -4.32
CA LEU A 54 8.58 -5.31 -4.40
C LEU A 54 7.99 -5.61 -3.02
N GLY A 55 8.81 -5.51 -1.98
CA GLY A 55 8.41 -5.71 -0.58
C GLY A 55 9.50 -6.34 0.26
N VAL A 56 9.20 -6.54 1.54
CA VAL A 56 10.14 -7.00 2.57
C VAL A 56 9.79 -8.43 2.99
N TYR A 57 10.79 -9.29 3.05
CA TYR A 57 10.68 -10.62 3.65
C TYR A 57 10.73 -10.51 5.19
N PRO A 58 9.90 -11.24 5.98
CA PRO A 58 8.92 -12.23 5.57
C PRO A 58 7.50 -11.71 5.32
N LEU A 59 7.26 -10.39 5.31
CA LEU A 59 5.94 -9.81 5.09
C LEU A 59 5.33 -10.25 3.75
N ILE A 60 6.18 -10.41 2.73
CA ILE A 60 5.81 -11.06 1.47
C ILE A 60 6.69 -12.29 1.23
N SER A 61 6.11 -13.35 0.70
CA SER A 61 6.81 -14.57 0.29
C SER A 61 7.57 -14.37 -1.03
N LEU A 62 8.50 -15.28 -1.34
CA LEU A 62 9.19 -15.30 -2.62
C LEU A 62 8.21 -15.42 -3.81
N LYS A 63 7.14 -16.22 -3.64
CA LYS A 63 6.10 -16.37 -4.65
C LYS A 63 5.41 -15.03 -4.93
N GLN A 64 4.95 -14.34 -3.89
CA GLN A 64 4.30 -13.03 -4.02
C GLN A 64 5.24 -11.97 -4.62
N ALA A 65 6.53 -11.99 -4.24
CA ALA A 65 7.53 -11.09 -4.82
C ALA A 65 7.69 -11.33 -6.34
N ARG A 66 7.69 -12.59 -6.78
CA ARG A 66 7.75 -12.95 -8.21
C ARG A 66 6.50 -12.53 -8.96
N GLU A 67 5.32 -12.70 -8.38
CA GLU A 67 4.04 -12.23 -8.96
C GLU A 67 4.02 -10.70 -9.11
N LYS A 68 4.44 -9.96 -8.08
CA LYS A 68 4.58 -8.49 -8.15
C LYS A 68 5.62 -8.06 -9.20
N SER A 69 6.72 -8.79 -9.32
CA SER A 69 7.73 -8.53 -10.36
C SER A 69 7.15 -8.71 -11.75
N LEU A 70 6.34 -9.75 -11.98
CA LEU A 70 5.67 -9.98 -13.25
C LEU A 70 4.65 -8.87 -13.56
N SER A 71 3.84 -8.49 -12.58
CA SER A 71 2.89 -7.36 -12.71
C SER A 71 3.60 -6.05 -13.07
N ALA A 72 4.70 -5.73 -12.39
CA ALA A 72 5.50 -4.55 -12.70
C ALA A 72 6.07 -4.57 -14.13
N LYS A 73 6.51 -5.74 -14.60
CA LYS A 73 6.95 -5.90 -16.00
C LYS A 73 5.83 -5.72 -17.01
N THR A 74 4.63 -6.20 -16.70
CA THR A 74 3.45 -5.96 -17.54
C THR A 74 3.15 -4.47 -17.66
N GLN A 75 3.25 -3.73 -16.56
CA GLN A 75 3.12 -2.26 -16.61
C GLN A 75 4.16 -1.60 -17.52
N LEU A 76 5.42 -2.07 -17.43
CA LEU A 76 6.50 -1.58 -18.32
C LEU A 76 6.23 -1.85 -19.80
N LEU A 77 5.66 -3.01 -20.14
CA LEU A 77 5.24 -3.32 -21.52
C LEU A 77 4.14 -2.36 -22.04
N HIS A 78 3.30 -1.88 -21.14
CA HIS A 78 2.29 -0.85 -21.44
C HIS A 78 2.83 0.59 -21.35
N GLY A 79 4.14 0.77 -21.27
CA GLY A 79 4.78 2.10 -21.20
C GLY A 79 4.58 2.82 -19.86
N LYS A 80 4.20 2.13 -18.80
CA LYS A 80 4.00 2.68 -17.46
C LYS A 80 5.19 2.38 -16.56
N ASP A 81 5.62 3.36 -15.78
CA ASP A 81 6.68 3.18 -14.78
C ASP A 81 6.05 2.67 -13.46
N PRO A 82 6.31 1.40 -13.05
CA PRO A 82 5.67 0.82 -11.87
C PRO A 82 5.97 1.61 -10.58
N LYS A 83 7.14 2.23 -10.48
CA LYS A 83 7.48 3.08 -9.34
C LYS A 83 6.64 4.36 -9.30
N LEU A 84 6.42 4.98 -10.44
CA LEU A 84 5.59 6.19 -10.54
C LEU A 84 4.11 5.86 -10.31
N GLU A 85 3.61 4.77 -10.89
CA GLU A 85 2.23 4.31 -10.67
C GLU A 85 1.95 4.03 -9.18
N GLU A 86 2.90 3.38 -8.47
CA GLU A 86 2.77 3.19 -7.02
C GLU A 86 2.74 4.50 -6.24
N GLN A 87 3.57 5.48 -6.62
CA GLN A 87 3.59 6.79 -5.99
C GLN A 87 2.30 7.56 -6.22
N ILE A 88 1.76 7.53 -7.45
CA ILE A 88 0.49 8.15 -7.80
C ILE A 88 -0.65 7.51 -6.99
N ALA A 89 -0.70 6.18 -6.93
CA ALA A 89 -1.73 5.47 -6.17
C ALA A 89 -1.66 5.81 -4.67
N LYS A 90 -0.46 5.87 -4.08
CA LYS A 90 -0.27 6.27 -2.68
C LYS A 90 -0.71 7.72 -2.45
N GLN A 91 -0.38 8.63 -3.36
CA GLN A 91 -0.75 10.03 -3.23
C GLN A 91 -2.27 10.21 -3.39
N ALA A 92 -2.90 9.50 -4.31
CA ALA A 92 -4.36 9.49 -4.47
C ALA A 92 -5.05 8.99 -3.20
N TYR A 93 -4.52 7.92 -2.57
CA TYR A 93 -5.05 7.40 -1.31
C TYR A 93 -4.93 8.41 -0.15
N ILE A 94 -3.78 9.10 -0.04
CA ILE A 94 -3.54 10.12 1.00
C ILE A 94 -4.46 11.33 0.81
N ASN A 95 -4.77 11.68 -0.43
CA ASN A 95 -5.59 12.84 -0.79
C ASN A 95 -7.09 12.49 -0.94
N ALA A 96 -7.49 11.23 -0.75
CA ALA A 96 -8.89 10.84 -0.80
C ALA A 96 -9.64 11.40 0.41
N ASP A 97 -10.82 11.98 0.16
CA ASP A 97 -11.68 12.45 1.24
C ASP A 97 -12.08 11.28 2.15
N THR A 98 -11.90 11.46 3.44
CA THR A 98 -12.35 10.51 4.45
C THR A 98 -13.87 10.56 4.59
N PHE A 99 -14.46 9.50 5.13
CA PHE A 99 -15.89 9.49 5.45
C PHE A 99 -16.27 10.68 6.36
N TYR A 100 -15.44 11.02 7.32
CA TYR A 100 -15.65 12.15 8.22
C TYR A 100 -15.70 13.48 7.47
N GLU A 101 -14.80 13.72 6.53
CA GLU A 101 -14.78 14.95 5.72
C GLU A 101 -16.00 15.04 4.79
N CYS A 102 -16.37 13.92 4.16
CA CYS A 102 -17.59 13.85 3.36
C CYS A 102 -18.85 14.10 4.20
N PHE A 103 -18.91 13.55 5.41
CA PHE A 103 -20.00 13.81 6.34
C PHE A 103 -20.10 15.29 6.70
N LEU A 104 -18.97 15.96 7.02
CA LEU A 104 -18.98 17.38 7.35
C LEU A 104 -19.46 18.23 6.18
N GLN A 105 -19.00 17.94 4.96
CA GLN A 105 -19.46 18.65 3.76
C GLN A 105 -20.96 18.47 3.53
N TRP A 106 -21.50 17.27 3.74
CA TRP A 106 -22.94 17.00 3.67
C TRP A 106 -23.69 17.72 4.77
N TYR A 107 -23.21 17.66 6.01
CA TYR A 107 -23.82 18.26 7.18
C TYR A 107 -23.98 19.78 7.02
N ASP A 108 -22.95 20.47 6.55
CA ASP A 108 -22.96 21.92 6.33
C ASP A 108 -23.91 22.34 5.19
N LYS A 109 -24.08 21.49 4.18
CA LYS A 109 -24.93 21.75 3.02
C LYS A 109 -26.38 21.32 3.23
N SER A 110 -26.69 20.55 4.27
CA SER A 110 -28.03 19.99 4.51
C SER A 110 -28.96 21.02 5.16
N ALA A 111 -29.52 21.91 4.35
CA ALA A 111 -30.49 22.94 4.79
C ALA A 111 -31.82 22.37 5.31
N VAL A 112 -32.10 21.08 5.12
CA VAL A 112 -33.39 20.42 5.45
C VAL A 112 -33.45 19.97 6.91
N ILE A 113 -32.31 19.91 7.60
CA ILE A 113 -32.18 19.37 8.96
C ILE A 113 -32.41 20.50 9.97
N THR A 114 -33.36 20.35 10.90
CA THR A 114 -33.52 21.31 12.00
C THR A 114 -32.28 21.32 12.89
N LYS A 115 -31.98 22.46 13.56
CA LYS A 115 -30.78 22.57 14.45
C LYS A 115 -30.71 21.47 15.50
N LYS A 116 -31.86 21.04 16.06
CA LYS A 116 -31.94 19.98 17.06
C LYS A 116 -31.62 18.62 16.45
N GLN A 117 -32.26 18.27 15.33
CA GLN A 117 -32.00 17.04 14.62
C GLN A 117 -30.53 16.94 14.13
N ALA A 118 -29.96 18.07 13.69
CA ALA A 118 -28.59 18.16 13.26
C ALA A 118 -27.62 17.77 14.39
N SER A 119 -27.82 18.30 15.60
CA SER A 119 -26.96 17.99 16.75
C SER A 119 -27.08 16.50 17.15
N ASP A 120 -28.26 15.93 17.13
CA ASP A 120 -28.51 14.53 17.49
C ASP A 120 -27.88 13.59 16.46
N ILE A 121 -27.99 13.89 15.17
CA ILE A 121 -27.35 13.15 14.09
C ILE A 121 -25.83 13.18 14.26
N LYS A 122 -25.25 14.38 14.41
CA LYS A 122 -23.81 14.53 14.58
C LYS A 122 -23.30 13.73 15.78
N ARG A 123 -23.98 13.82 16.92
CA ARG A 123 -23.63 13.08 18.14
C ARG A 123 -23.70 11.57 17.92
N SER A 124 -24.72 11.07 17.23
CA SER A 124 -24.82 9.64 16.90
C SER A 124 -23.65 9.17 16.03
N PHE A 125 -23.28 9.98 15.03
CA PHE A 125 -22.13 9.66 14.18
C PHE A 125 -20.79 9.71 14.95
N GLU A 126 -20.61 10.68 15.84
CA GLU A 126 -19.42 10.78 16.69
C GLU A 126 -19.26 9.58 17.63
N LEU A 127 -20.35 9.04 18.14
CA LEU A 127 -20.33 7.93 19.11
C LEU A 127 -20.17 6.56 18.42
N TYR A 128 -20.86 6.35 17.31
CA TYR A 128 -21.01 4.99 16.74
C TYR A 128 -20.33 4.80 15.39
N VAL A 129 -20.29 5.83 14.55
CA VAL A 129 -19.87 5.72 13.16
C VAL A 129 -18.39 6.12 12.97
N PHE A 130 -18.01 7.30 13.44
CA PHE A 130 -16.67 7.83 13.23
C PHE A 130 -15.54 7.01 13.87
N PRO A 131 -15.72 6.35 15.03
CA PRO A 131 -14.67 5.49 15.56
C PRO A 131 -14.35 4.29 14.67
N VAL A 132 -15.31 3.85 13.83
CA VAL A 132 -15.17 2.67 12.97
C VAL A 132 -14.73 3.05 11.56
N ILE A 133 -15.44 3.98 10.90
CA ILE A 133 -15.21 4.30 9.48
C ILE A 133 -14.81 5.75 9.22
N GLY A 134 -14.86 6.63 10.22
CA GLY A 134 -14.55 8.04 10.07
C GLY A 134 -13.21 8.34 9.38
N PRO A 135 -12.08 7.71 9.76
CA PRO A 135 -10.78 7.96 9.16
C PRO A 135 -10.53 7.23 7.83
N LEU A 136 -11.47 6.37 7.39
CA LEU A 136 -11.30 5.63 6.14
C LEU A 136 -11.66 6.50 4.93
N PRO A 137 -10.93 6.38 3.81
CA PRO A 137 -11.37 6.92 2.54
C PRO A 137 -12.75 6.38 2.16
N ILE A 138 -13.61 7.21 1.60
CA ILE A 138 -15.00 6.82 1.32
C ILE A 138 -15.09 5.63 0.35
N ASP A 139 -14.14 5.54 -0.59
CA ASP A 139 -14.07 4.46 -1.59
C ASP A 139 -13.63 3.10 -1.02
N ASP A 140 -13.01 3.10 0.17
CA ASP A 140 -12.51 1.88 0.83
C ASP A 140 -13.53 1.28 1.81
N ILE A 141 -14.69 1.93 2.02
CA ILE A 141 -15.70 1.45 2.95
C ILE A 141 -16.46 0.26 2.35
N THR A 142 -16.34 -0.89 3.00
CA THR A 142 -16.99 -2.14 2.59
C THR A 142 -18.31 -2.37 3.31
N LEU A 143 -19.19 -3.20 2.73
CA LEU A 143 -20.46 -3.58 3.35
C LEU A 143 -20.28 -4.20 4.74
N GLN A 144 -19.18 -4.91 5.00
CA GLN A 144 -18.89 -5.50 6.30
C GLN A 144 -18.70 -4.45 7.40
N GLN A 145 -18.15 -3.30 7.05
CA GLN A 145 -17.94 -2.19 7.99
C GLN A 145 -19.25 -1.46 8.33
N TYR A 146 -20.24 -1.49 7.43
CA TYR A 146 -21.59 -0.97 7.70
C TYR A 146 -22.40 -1.84 8.66
N ILE A 147 -22.13 -3.15 8.73
CA ILE A 147 -22.87 -4.09 9.58
C ILE A 147 -22.41 -4.01 11.05
N ILE A 148 -21.23 -3.48 11.32
CA ILE A 148 -20.62 -3.36 12.66
C ILE A 148 -21.09 -2.09 13.39
N ILE A 149 -21.72 -1.14 12.70
CA ILE A 149 -22.28 0.11 13.21
C ILE A 149 -23.73 -0.09 13.65
#